data_b807bb28e5740066b09e95ed89bca3cf
#
_entry.id   b807bb28e5740066b09e95ed89bca3cf
#
_cell.length_a   1.000
_cell.length_b   1.000
_cell.length_c   1.000
_cell.angle_alpha   90.00
_cell.angle_beta   90.00
_cell.angle_gamma   90.00
#
_symmetry.space_group_name_H-M   'P 1'
#
loop_
_entity.id
_entity.type
_entity.pdbx_description
1 polymer ?
#
loop_
_entity_poly.entity_id
_entity_poly.type
_entity_poly.pdbx_seq_one_letter_code
_entity_poly.pdbx_strand_id
1 'polypeptide(L)'
;GELDREANGVELRGAARRSRDGLSECHEAISGGRLHPMLVVPGGVREDTPAGWTDVLRDSASTATANVESLRTWVDSDDQLGGIGVLTRADAVEFGVTGPVARASGASLDLRFDDSSLAYAELVDAGVLRRVTRESGDAQARMEVLVDELAVSLDCVIAAADRLDAAENSGPVNVRLPRAVRVPEGTGYGWTENPSGVNGWHLTSRGGPMPYRLKIRSASFANAQAMCQAVIGDRLATLPTTLMTFLLVGGDLGK
;
A
#
# COMPACT_ATOMS: atom_id res chain seq x y z
N GLY A 1 27.22 14.11 12.43
CA GLY A 1 26.60 15.42 12.61
C GLY A 1 25.50 15.67 11.55
N GLU A 2 24.98 16.90 11.50
CA GLU A 2 23.89 17.27 10.57
C GLU A 2 24.28 17.08 9.09
N LEU A 3 25.54 17.42 8.73
CA LEU A 3 26.08 17.21 7.39
C LEU A 3 26.15 15.72 7.00
N ASP A 4 26.52 14.85 7.93
CA ASP A 4 26.56 13.40 7.68
C ASP A 4 25.15 12.85 7.47
N ARG A 5 24.16 13.39 8.18
CA ARG A 5 22.77 13.02 8.05
C ARG A 5 22.17 13.46 6.71
N GLU A 6 22.48 14.67 6.24
CA GLU A 6 22.08 15.13 4.91
C GLU A 6 22.69 14.29 3.81
N ALA A 7 23.98 13.95 3.90
CA ALA A 7 24.66 13.08 2.95
C ALA A 7 24.04 11.69 2.91
N ASN A 8 23.79 11.07 4.07
CA ASN A 8 23.09 9.79 4.17
C ASN A 8 21.67 9.85 3.59
N GLY A 9 20.93 10.93 3.81
CA GLY A 9 19.60 11.14 3.24
C GLY A 9 19.61 11.26 1.70
N VAL A 10 20.66 11.80 1.10
CA VAL A 10 20.84 11.85 -0.36
C VAL A 10 21.10 10.44 -0.92
N GLU A 11 21.96 9.67 -0.25
CA GLU A 11 22.28 8.30 -0.64
C GLU A 11 21.06 7.39 -0.55
N LEU A 12 20.31 7.45 0.57
CA LEU A 12 19.06 6.70 0.76
C LEU A 12 18.02 7.03 -0.30
N ARG A 13 17.86 8.31 -0.68
CA ARG A 13 16.97 8.68 -1.78
C ARG A 13 17.37 8.07 -3.10
N GLY A 14 18.68 8.03 -3.38
CA GLY A 14 19.22 7.36 -4.57
C GLY A 14 18.95 5.86 -4.55
N ALA A 15 19.16 5.19 -3.42
CA ALA A 15 18.88 3.77 -3.24
C ALA A 15 17.40 3.44 -3.40
N ALA A 16 16.51 4.22 -2.76
CA ALA A 16 15.06 4.07 -2.87
C ALA A 16 14.56 4.22 -4.32
N ARG A 17 15.12 5.18 -5.09
CA ARG A 17 14.81 5.34 -6.51
C ARG A 17 15.21 4.11 -7.31
N ARG A 18 16.40 3.57 -7.11
CA ARG A 18 16.87 2.36 -7.81
C ARG A 18 15.97 1.16 -7.50
N SER A 19 15.60 0.96 -6.23
CA SER A 19 14.67 -0.11 -5.83
C SER A 19 13.31 0.04 -6.51
N ARG A 20 12.74 1.25 -6.49
CA ARG A 20 11.48 1.54 -7.16
C ARG A 20 11.58 1.28 -8.67
N ASP A 21 12.66 1.72 -9.31
CA ASP A 21 12.84 1.56 -10.75
C ASP A 21 12.96 0.08 -11.13
N GLY A 22 13.70 -0.75 -10.37
CA GLY A 22 13.78 -2.20 -10.57
C GLY A 22 12.43 -2.89 -10.42
N LEU A 23 11.64 -2.58 -9.37
CA LEU A 23 10.31 -3.13 -9.20
C LEU A 23 9.33 -2.64 -10.30
N SER A 24 9.49 -1.38 -10.76
CA SER A 24 8.68 -0.85 -11.86
C SER A 24 8.99 -1.52 -13.20
N GLU A 25 10.24 -1.95 -13.43
CA GLU A 25 10.64 -2.74 -14.59
C GLU A 25 9.96 -4.13 -14.59
N CYS A 26 9.82 -4.76 -13.41
CA CYS A 26 9.04 -5.99 -13.28
C CYS A 26 7.57 -5.79 -13.67
N HIS A 27 6.94 -4.69 -13.27
CA HIS A 27 5.57 -4.34 -13.69
C HIS A 27 5.49 -4.09 -15.19
N GLU A 28 6.44 -3.35 -15.76
CA GLU A 28 6.49 -3.05 -17.20
C GLU A 28 6.64 -4.31 -18.03
N ALA A 29 7.42 -5.28 -17.58
CA ALA A 29 7.65 -6.54 -18.28
C ALA A 29 6.35 -7.35 -18.50
N ILE A 30 5.37 -7.26 -17.57
CA ILE A 30 4.09 -7.96 -17.70
C ILE A 30 3.04 -7.09 -18.40
N SER A 31 2.99 -5.80 -18.06
CA SER A 31 1.84 -4.94 -18.39
C SER A 31 2.11 -3.88 -19.45
N GLY A 32 3.38 -3.65 -19.79
CA GLY A 32 3.82 -2.54 -20.64
C GLY A 32 3.79 -1.17 -19.95
N GLY A 33 3.45 -1.09 -18.66
CA GLY A 33 3.32 0.16 -17.91
C GLY A 33 4.05 0.16 -16.56
N ARG A 34 4.75 1.25 -16.26
CA ARG A 34 5.50 1.41 -14.99
C ARG A 34 4.68 2.00 -13.85
N LEU A 35 3.65 2.79 -14.15
CA LEU A 35 2.87 3.52 -13.13
C LEU A 35 1.47 2.95 -12.93
N HIS A 36 0.82 2.56 -14.01
CA HIS A 36 -0.54 2.03 -13.99
C HIS A 36 -0.57 0.71 -14.77
N PRO A 37 -0.12 -0.40 -14.17
CA PRO A 37 0.05 -1.66 -14.87
C PRO A 37 -1.26 -2.22 -15.43
N MET A 38 -2.43 -1.87 -14.87
CA MET A 38 -3.76 -2.30 -15.35
C MET A 38 -3.81 -3.81 -15.63
N LEU A 39 -3.09 -4.59 -14.81
CA LEU A 39 -2.92 -6.03 -15.01
C LEU A 39 -4.16 -6.79 -14.55
N VAL A 40 -4.70 -6.44 -13.38
CA VAL A 40 -5.89 -7.09 -12.81
C VAL A 40 -7.13 -6.60 -13.55
N VAL A 41 -7.90 -7.54 -14.08
CA VAL A 41 -9.12 -7.27 -14.85
C VAL A 41 -10.25 -8.21 -14.38
N PRO A 42 -11.52 -7.88 -14.65
CA PRO A 42 -12.59 -8.83 -14.39
C PRO A 42 -12.30 -10.17 -15.10
N GLY A 43 -12.27 -11.25 -14.31
CA GLY A 43 -11.96 -12.60 -14.79
C GLY A 43 -10.55 -13.09 -14.52
N GLY A 44 -9.63 -12.26 -14.00
CA GLY A 44 -8.26 -12.65 -13.66
C GLY A 44 -7.20 -11.60 -13.95
N VAL A 45 -6.08 -11.99 -14.53
CA VAL A 45 -5.02 -11.08 -14.96
C VAL A 45 -4.94 -11.05 -16.48
N ARG A 46 -4.54 -9.92 -17.05
CA ARG A 46 -4.54 -9.68 -18.50
C ARG A 46 -3.52 -10.52 -19.23
N GLU A 47 -2.34 -10.64 -18.68
CA GLU A 47 -1.17 -11.30 -19.25
C GLU A 47 -0.55 -12.23 -18.21
N ASP A 48 0.11 -13.27 -18.66
CA ASP A 48 0.90 -14.16 -17.81
C ASP A 48 2.33 -13.61 -17.61
N THR A 49 3.03 -14.15 -16.63
CA THR A 49 4.41 -13.75 -16.34
C THR A 49 5.35 -14.27 -17.43
N PRO A 50 6.25 -13.42 -17.97
CA PRO A 50 7.29 -13.90 -18.89
C PRO A 50 8.24 -14.90 -18.24
N ALA A 51 8.86 -15.76 -19.04
CA ALA A 51 9.84 -16.72 -18.55
C ALA A 51 11.00 -16.03 -17.83
N GLY A 52 11.37 -16.50 -16.64
CA GLY A 52 12.43 -15.94 -15.80
C GLY A 52 12.04 -14.63 -15.07
N TRP A 53 10.79 -14.21 -15.16
CA TRP A 53 10.32 -12.98 -14.51
C TRP A 53 10.43 -13.03 -12.99
N THR A 54 10.15 -14.17 -12.38
CA THR A 54 10.24 -14.38 -10.93
C THR A 54 11.66 -14.21 -10.40
N ASP A 55 12.67 -14.59 -11.16
CA ASP A 55 14.08 -14.39 -10.77
C ASP A 55 14.43 -12.90 -10.76
N VAL A 56 14.04 -12.15 -11.80
CA VAL A 56 14.23 -10.69 -11.86
C VAL A 56 13.49 -9.99 -10.72
N LEU A 57 12.29 -10.45 -10.38
CA LEU A 57 11.51 -9.93 -9.26
C LEU A 57 12.22 -10.16 -7.93
N ARG A 58 12.76 -11.37 -7.69
CA ARG A 58 13.50 -11.69 -6.46
C ARG A 58 14.77 -10.84 -6.31
N ASP A 59 15.52 -10.65 -7.38
CA ASP A 59 16.71 -9.80 -7.37
C ASP A 59 16.38 -8.35 -7.05
N SER A 60 15.31 -7.82 -7.65
CA SER A 60 14.81 -6.47 -7.39
C SER A 60 14.29 -6.34 -5.94
N ALA A 61 13.54 -7.32 -5.45
CA ALA A 61 13.03 -7.35 -4.09
C ALA A 61 14.17 -7.46 -3.05
N SER A 62 15.18 -8.30 -3.29
CA SER A 62 16.35 -8.43 -2.42
C SER A 62 17.13 -7.11 -2.33
N THR A 63 17.32 -6.42 -3.45
CA THR A 63 17.94 -5.09 -3.48
C THR A 63 17.12 -4.08 -2.67
N ALA A 64 15.80 -4.12 -2.80
CA ALA A 64 14.90 -3.26 -2.04
C ALA A 64 14.97 -3.56 -0.53
N THR A 65 15.03 -4.84 -0.14
CA THR A 65 15.14 -5.27 1.27
C THR A 65 16.40 -4.70 1.93
N ALA A 66 17.56 -4.76 1.26
CA ALA A 66 18.79 -4.17 1.78
C ALA A 66 18.65 -2.63 2.01
N ASN A 67 17.94 -1.95 1.12
CA ASN A 67 17.70 -0.51 1.24
C ASN A 67 16.69 -0.18 2.35
N VAL A 68 15.72 -1.05 2.62
CA VAL A 68 14.75 -0.89 3.73
C VAL A 68 15.46 -0.93 5.08
N GLU A 69 16.43 -1.80 5.29
CA GLU A 69 17.21 -1.84 6.54
C GLU A 69 18.00 -0.54 6.77
N SER A 70 18.57 0.03 5.71
CA SER A 70 19.24 1.33 5.79
C SER A 70 18.25 2.45 6.12
N LEU A 71 17.05 2.42 5.54
CA LEU A 71 15.98 3.37 5.82
C LEU A 71 15.48 3.25 7.27
N ARG A 72 15.35 2.03 7.78
CA ARG A 72 14.98 1.78 9.19
C ARG A 72 16.00 2.42 10.13
N THR A 73 17.28 2.14 9.92
CA THR A 73 18.36 2.74 10.72
C THR A 73 18.29 4.27 10.69
N TRP A 74 17.98 4.86 9.54
CA TRP A 74 17.86 6.31 9.41
C TRP A 74 16.65 6.86 10.16
N VAL A 75 15.48 6.21 10.08
CA VAL A 75 14.25 6.58 10.80
C VAL A 75 14.47 6.46 12.31
N ASP A 76 15.07 5.36 12.77
CA ASP A 76 15.33 5.12 14.20
C ASP A 76 16.34 6.13 14.80
N SER A 77 17.21 6.69 13.97
CA SER A 77 18.16 7.73 14.38
C SER A 77 17.58 9.14 14.41
N ASP A 78 16.33 9.34 13.96
CA ASP A 78 15.66 10.64 13.90
C ASP A 78 14.88 10.94 15.17
N ASP A 79 15.44 11.75 16.07
CA ASP A 79 14.81 12.20 17.30
C ASP A 79 13.85 13.41 17.09
N GLN A 80 13.72 13.91 15.86
CA GLN A 80 12.92 15.11 15.56
C GLN A 80 11.49 14.80 15.10
N LEU A 81 11.16 13.54 14.84
CA LEU A 81 9.84 13.13 14.35
C LEU A 81 8.83 12.85 15.48
N GLY A 82 9.34 12.58 16.69
CA GLY A 82 8.51 12.29 17.85
C GLY A 82 7.63 13.47 18.27
N GLY A 83 6.35 13.18 18.55
CA GLY A 83 5.39 14.17 19.01
C GLY A 83 4.87 15.14 17.94
N ILE A 84 5.24 14.96 16.66
CA ILE A 84 4.75 15.81 15.56
C ILE A 84 3.49 15.19 14.94
N GLY A 85 2.44 16.00 14.78
CA GLY A 85 1.21 15.61 14.11
C GLY A 85 0.56 14.40 14.76
N VAL A 86 0.40 14.46 16.10
CA VAL A 86 -0.15 13.34 16.87
C VAL A 86 -1.62 13.13 16.54
N LEU A 87 -1.95 11.93 16.08
CA LEU A 87 -3.32 11.45 15.90
C LEU A 87 -3.60 10.38 16.95
N THR A 88 -4.52 10.64 17.86
CA THR A 88 -4.89 9.65 18.88
C THR A 88 -5.66 8.48 18.23
N ARG A 89 -5.67 7.33 18.91
CA ARG A 89 -6.51 6.20 18.47
C ARG A 89 -7.99 6.57 18.42
N ALA A 90 -8.46 7.38 19.35
CA ALA A 90 -9.86 7.82 19.38
C ALA A 90 -10.20 8.65 18.14
N ASP A 91 -9.35 9.63 17.80
CA ASP A 91 -9.53 10.44 16.59
C ASP A 91 -9.42 9.59 15.32
N ALA A 92 -8.45 8.66 15.25
CA ALA A 92 -8.30 7.76 14.13
C ALA A 92 -9.58 6.94 13.85
N VAL A 93 -10.24 6.47 14.91
CA VAL A 93 -11.52 5.74 14.81
C VAL A 93 -12.66 6.70 14.44
N GLU A 94 -12.76 7.87 15.06
CA GLU A 94 -13.82 8.85 14.81
C GLU A 94 -13.82 9.34 13.35
N PHE A 95 -12.66 9.64 12.80
CA PHE A 95 -12.51 10.06 11.39
C PHE A 95 -12.54 8.89 10.40
N GLY A 96 -12.57 7.64 10.86
CA GLY A 96 -12.56 6.45 10.00
C GLY A 96 -11.25 6.30 9.23
N VAL A 97 -10.13 6.67 9.86
CA VAL A 97 -8.78 6.52 9.31
C VAL A 97 -8.44 5.05 9.13
N THR A 98 -7.73 4.72 8.06
CA THR A 98 -7.28 3.37 7.76
C THR A 98 -5.83 3.35 7.28
N GLY A 99 -5.27 2.16 7.14
CA GLY A 99 -3.91 1.98 6.65
C GLY A 99 -2.83 2.34 7.66
N PRO A 100 -1.62 2.65 7.20
CA PRO A 100 -0.46 2.91 8.06
C PRO A 100 -0.72 4.02 9.09
N VAL A 101 -1.49 5.05 8.74
CA VAL A 101 -1.82 6.15 9.66
C VAL A 101 -2.65 5.65 10.85
N ALA A 102 -3.66 4.81 10.60
CA ALA A 102 -4.45 4.21 11.67
C ALA A 102 -3.61 3.26 12.52
N ARG A 103 -2.79 2.44 11.88
CA ARG A 103 -1.92 1.47 12.56
C ARG A 103 -0.83 2.15 13.39
N ALA A 104 -0.36 3.33 13.00
CA ALA A 104 0.54 4.15 13.80
C ALA A 104 -0.13 4.70 15.07
N SER A 105 -1.46 4.81 15.09
CA SER A 105 -2.28 5.29 16.21
C SER A 105 -2.90 4.16 17.05
N GLY A 106 -2.41 2.93 16.92
CA GLY A 106 -2.90 1.77 17.70
C GLY A 106 -4.15 1.09 17.15
N ALA A 107 -4.68 1.51 15.99
CA ALA A 107 -5.76 0.78 15.35
C ALA A 107 -5.20 -0.40 14.55
N SER A 108 -5.69 -1.61 14.82
CA SER A 108 -5.16 -2.83 14.20
C SER A 108 -5.87 -3.24 12.92
N LEU A 109 -6.82 -2.45 12.40
CA LEU A 109 -7.55 -2.79 11.18
C LEU A 109 -6.61 -2.93 9.98
N ASP A 110 -6.67 -4.10 9.35
CA ASP A 110 -5.94 -4.43 8.15
C ASP A 110 -6.70 -5.53 7.40
N LEU A 111 -7.28 -5.19 6.25
CA LEU A 111 -8.12 -6.11 5.50
C LEU A 111 -7.37 -7.36 5.02
N ARG A 112 -6.05 -7.31 4.91
CA ARG A 112 -5.23 -8.48 4.56
C ARG A 112 -5.36 -9.60 5.59
N PHE A 113 -5.70 -9.26 6.85
CA PHE A 113 -5.95 -10.21 7.94
C PHE A 113 -7.44 -10.36 8.27
N ASP A 114 -8.20 -9.27 8.13
CA ASP A 114 -9.55 -9.17 8.71
C ASP A 114 -10.63 -9.59 7.71
N ASP A 115 -10.28 -9.76 6.42
CA ASP A 115 -11.18 -10.24 5.37
C ASP A 115 -10.65 -11.51 4.71
N SER A 116 -11.23 -12.65 5.06
CA SER A 116 -10.86 -13.97 4.52
C SER A 116 -11.22 -14.15 3.03
N SER A 117 -11.97 -13.23 2.42
CA SER A 117 -12.27 -13.27 0.99
C SER A 117 -11.09 -12.77 0.13
N LEU A 118 -10.12 -12.10 0.75
CA LEU A 118 -8.90 -11.66 0.09
C LEU A 118 -7.84 -12.77 0.06
N ALA A 119 -6.98 -12.78 -0.95
CA ALA A 119 -6.01 -13.84 -1.21
C ALA A 119 -4.76 -13.80 -0.30
N TYR A 120 -4.90 -13.37 0.97
CA TYR A 120 -3.77 -13.24 1.90
C TYR A 120 -3.70 -14.35 2.95
N ALA A 121 -4.74 -15.16 3.11
CA ALA A 121 -4.85 -16.13 4.20
C ALA A 121 -3.61 -17.06 4.30
N GLU A 122 -3.13 -17.57 3.18
CA GLU A 122 -1.98 -18.48 3.16
C GLU A 122 -0.65 -17.79 3.52
N LEU A 123 -0.49 -16.48 3.24
CA LEU A 123 0.67 -15.70 3.67
C LEU A 123 0.60 -15.40 5.17
N VAL A 124 -0.60 -15.23 5.72
CA VAL A 124 -0.85 -15.09 7.16
C VAL A 124 -0.51 -16.38 7.89
N ASP A 125 -1.05 -17.51 7.40
CA ASP A 125 -0.84 -18.83 8.00
C ASP A 125 0.63 -19.26 7.96
N ALA A 126 1.35 -18.88 6.91
CA ALA A 126 2.80 -19.10 6.78
C ALA A 126 3.63 -18.13 7.63
N GLY A 127 3.02 -17.16 8.32
CA GLY A 127 3.73 -16.15 9.11
C GLY A 127 4.56 -15.15 8.28
N VAL A 128 4.36 -15.11 6.96
CA VAL A 128 5.04 -14.17 6.06
C VAL A 128 4.42 -12.78 6.20
N LEU A 129 3.10 -12.69 6.08
CA LEU A 129 2.38 -11.46 6.33
C LEU A 129 2.21 -11.28 7.85
N ARG A 130 2.72 -10.18 8.39
CA ARG A 130 2.72 -9.84 9.82
C ARG A 130 2.05 -8.48 10.05
N ARG A 131 1.27 -8.36 11.13
CA ARG A 131 0.70 -7.06 11.53
C ARG A 131 1.78 -6.14 12.05
N VAL A 132 1.71 -4.89 11.63
CA VAL A 132 2.56 -3.81 12.12
C VAL A 132 1.69 -2.76 12.75
N THR A 133 1.95 -2.40 14.00
CA THR A 133 1.24 -1.34 14.74
C THR A 133 2.20 -0.55 15.63
N ARG A 134 1.85 0.70 15.89
CA ARG A 134 2.45 1.60 16.89
C ARG A 134 1.32 2.29 17.64
N GLU A 135 1.61 2.98 18.73
CA GLU A 135 0.57 3.59 19.55
C GLU A 135 0.70 5.10 19.71
N SER A 136 1.87 5.68 19.45
CA SER A 136 2.10 7.10 19.66
C SER A 136 1.35 8.00 18.69
N GLY A 137 1.01 7.52 17.50
CA GLY A 137 0.24 8.26 16.49
C GLY A 137 0.94 9.48 15.89
N ASP A 138 2.21 9.67 16.17
CA ASP A 138 3.02 10.78 15.68
C ASP A 138 3.74 10.49 14.35
N ALA A 139 4.50 11.42 13.85
CA ALA A 139 5.24 11.26 12.60
C ALA A 139 6.28 10.14 12.69
N GLN A 140 6.91 9.94 13.87
CA GLN A 140 7.85 8.84 14.09
C GLN A 140 7.16 7.49 13.91
N ALA A 141 6.05 7.27 14.61
CA ALA A 141 5.27 6.03 14.51
C ALA A 141 4.79 5.76 13.08
N ARG A 142 4.36 6.80 12.36
CA ARG A 142 3.93 6.64 10.96
C ARG A 142 5.09 6.22 10.05
N MET A 143 6.26 6.79 10.22
CA MET A 143 7.45 6.39 9.45
C MET A 143 7.90 4.97 9.78
N GLU A 144 7.93 4.60 11.06
CA GLU A 144 8.26 3.24 11.50
C GLU A 144 7.29 2.20 10.91
N VAL A 145 5.97 2.46 10.98
CA VAL A 145 4.96 1.58 10.39
C VAL A 145 5.18 1.42 8.89
N LEU A 146 5.46 2.52 8.18
CA LEU A 146 5.69 2.48 6.73
C LEU A 146 6.92 1.65 6.35
N VAL A 147 8.01 1.80 7.09
CA VAL A 147 9.25 1.04 6.84
C VAL A 147 9.04 -0.45 7.15
N ASP A 148 8.39 -0.77 8.26
CA ASP A 148 8.11 -2.15 8.65
C ASP A 148 7.13 -2.82 7.69
N GLU A 149 6.08 -2.13 7.26
CA GLU A 149 5.15 -2.67 6.26
C GLU A 149 5.78 -2.85 4.88
N LEU A 150 6.73 -2.00 4.51
CA LEU A 150 7.49 -2.17 3.28
C LEU A 150 8.34 -3.45 3.34
N ALA A 151 9.00 -3.72 4.48
CA ALA A 151 9.74 -4.96 4.70
C ALA A 151 8.82 -6.19 4.58
N VAL A 152 7.68 -6.18 5.29
CA VAL A 152 6.68 -7.26 5.21
C VAL A 152 6.14 -7.44 3.79
N SER A 153 5.94 -6.35 3.05
CA SER A 153 5.47 -6.42 1.65
C SER A 153 6.49 -7.08 0.74
N LEU A 154 7.79 -6.81 0.94
CA LEU A 154 8.86 -7.46 0.17
C LEU A 154 8.94 -8.95 0.49
N ASP A 155 8.79 -9.36 1.77
CA ASP A 155 8.70 -10.78 2.14
C ASP A 155 7.51 -11.46 1.44
N CYS A 156 6.35 -10.79 1.38
CA CYS A 156 5.18 -11.30 0.67
C CYS A 156 5.42 -11.44 -0.85
N VAL A 157 6.12 -10.48 -1.46
CA VAL A 157 6.47 -10.52 -2.89
C VAL A 157 7.36 -11.72 -3.20
N ILE A 158 8.39 -11.97 -2.37
CA ILE A 158 9.29 -13.10 -2.53
C ILE A 158 8.52 -14.42 -2.36
N ALA A 159 7.71 -14.55 -1.31
CA ALA A 159 6.90 -15.74 -1.09
C ALA A 159 5.88 -15.98 -2.21
N ALA A 160 5.31 -14.93 -2.80
CA ALA A 160 4.43 -15.06 -3.95
C ALA A 160 5.18 -15.54 -5.21
N ALA A 161 6.40 -15.05 -5.45
CA ALA A 161 7.25 -15.51 -6.54
C ALA A 161 7.61 -17.00 -6.39
N ASP A 162 7.97 -17.45 -5.18
CA ASP A 162 8.26 -18.85 -4.90
C ASP A 162 7.04 -19.75 -5.14
N ARG A 163 5.85 -19.27 -4.81
CA ARG A 163 4.60 -20.00 -5.07
C ARG A 163 4.23 -20.05 -6.55
N LEU A 164 4.53 -18.99 -7.30
CA LEU A 164 4.34 -18.99 -8.77
C LEU A 164 5.23 -20.04 -9.43
N ASP A 165 6.49 -20.17 -9.00
CA ASP A 165 7.42 -21.16 -9.54
C ASP A 165 7.07 -22.58 -9.13
N ALA A 166 6.57 -22.78 -7.90
CA ALA A 166 6.14 -24.08 -7.40
C ALA A 166 4.80 -24.54 -7.97
N ALA A 167 4.02 -23.60 -8.53
CA ALA A 167 2.71 -23.92 -9.08
C ALA A 167 2.86 -24.69 -10.41
N GLU A 168 2.39 -25.93 -10.47
CA GLU A 168 2.22 -26.70 -11.72
C GLU A 168 1.10 -26.09 -12.59
N ASN A 169 1.09 -24.76 -12.75
CA ASN A 169 0.00 -24.03 -13.36
C ASN A 169 0.15 -24.02 -14.89
N SER A 170 -0.57 -24.89 -15.53
CA SER A 170 -0.80 -24.89 -16.98
C SER A 170 -2.17 -24.33 -17.39
N GLY A 171 -2.86 -23.65 -16.49
CA GLY A 171 -4.21 -23.12 -16.72
C GLY A 171 -4.23 -21.69 -17.26
N PRO A 172 -5.35 -21.23 -17.84
CA PRO A 172 -5.48 -19.84 -18.29
C PRO A 172 -5.49 -18.87 -17.11
N VAL A 173 -4.71 -17.79 -17.21
CA VAL A 173 -4.60 -16.76 -16.17
C VAL A 173 -5.83 -15.86 -16.03
N ASN A 174 -6.78 -15.97 -16.97
CA ASN A 174 -8.07 -15.30 -16.89
C ASN A 174 -9.20 -16.11 -17.53
N VAL A 175 -10.42 -15.75 -17.20
CA VAL A 175 -11.65 -16.21 -17.85
C VAL A 175 -12.07 -15.18 -18.88
N ARG A 176 -12.16 -15.58 -20.15
CA ARG A 176 -12.57 -14.68 -21.24
C ARG A 176 -14.03 -14.26 -21.06
N LEU A 177 -14.24 -13.01 -20.72
CA LEU A 177 -15.57 -12.44 -20.59
C LEU A 177 -16.13 -11.96 -21.95
N PRO A 178 -17.46 -11.91 -22.12
CA PRO A 178 -18.08 -11.30 -23.30
C PRO A 178 -17.63 -9.83 -23.46
N ARG A 179 -17.53 -9.37 -24.71
CA ARG A 179 -17.13 -7.98 -25.01
C ARG A 179 -18.03 -6.92 -24.35
N ALA A 180 -19.30 -7.23 -24.14
CA ALA A 180 -20.25 -6.41 -23.40
C ALA A 180 -20.72 -7.19 -22.17
N VAL A 181 -20.11 -6.88 -21.02
CA VAL A 181 -20.56 -7.44 -19.74
C VAL A 181 -21.79 -6.64 -19.30
N ARG A 182 -22.89 -7.35 -19.04
CA ARG A 182 -24.09 -6.78 -18.44
C ARG A 182 -24.21 -7.30 -17.01
N VAL A 183 -24.12 -6.40 -16.06
CA VAL A 183 -24.29 -6.75 -14.65
C VAL A 183 -25.79 -6.72 -14.33
N PRO A 184 -26.36 -7.75 -13.70
CA PRO A 184 -27.77 -7.74 -13.28
C PRO A 184 -28.13 -6.48 -12.48
N GLU A 185 -29.41 -6.13 -12.42
CA GLU A 185 -29.88 -5.07 -11.57
C GLU A 185 -29.59 -5.38 -10.10
N GLY A 186 -28.99 -4.42 -9.39
CA GLY A 186 -28.61 -4.58 -7.99
C GLY A 186 -27.47 -3.67 -7.59
N THR A 187 -26.99 -3.87 -6.38
CA THR A 187 -25.84 -3.16 -5.83
C THR A 187 -24.81 -4.16 -5.34
N GLY A 188 -23.54 -3.80 -5.51
CA GLY A 188 -22.40 -4.55 -4.98
C GLY A 188 -21.40 -3.63 -4.32
N TYR A 189 -20.69 -4.14 -3.32
CA TYR A 189 -19.59 -3.46 -2.66
C TYR A 189 -18.38 -4.41 -2.61
N GLY A 190 -17.23 -3.89 -3.03
CA GLY A 190 -15.95 -4.57 -2.90
C GLY A 190 -14.93 -3.64 -2.27
N TRP A 191 -13.99 -4.20 -1.55
CA TRP A 191 -12.91 -3.45 -0.92
C TRP A 191 -11.59 -4.19 -0.99
N THR A 192 -10.51 -3.46 -0.75
CA THR A 192 -9.15 -4.03 -0.64
C THR A 192 -8.28 -3.13 0.22
N GLU A 193 -7.20 -3.67 0.75
CA GLU A 193 -6.16 -2.89 1.41
C GLU A 193 -5.21 -2.33 0.36
N ASN A 194 -5.06 -1.01 0.33
CA ASN A 194 -4.08 -0.28 -0.45
C ASN A 194 -2.91 0.17 0.42
N PRO A 195 -1.76 0.58 -0.13
CA PRO A 195 -0.65 1.11 0.66
C PRO A 195 -1.02 2.28 1.59
N SER A 196 -2.01 3.11 1.22
CA SER A 196 -2.51 4.21 2.05
C SER A 196 -3.68 3.83 2.96
N GLY A 197 -4.24 2.60 2.83
CA GLY A 197 -5.35 2.08 3.60
C GLY A 197 -6.49 1.52 2.76
N VAL A 198 -7.65 1.33 3.37
CA VAL A 198 -8.81 0.69 2.73
C VAL A 198 -9.33 1.48 1.54
N ASN A 199 -9.46 0.81 0.41
CA ASN A 199 -10.11 1.31 -0.80
C ASN A 199 -11.39 0.50 -1.07
N GLY A 200 -12.53 1.16 -1.13
CA GLY A 200 -13.84 0.54 -1.31
C GLY A 200 -14.56 1.07 -2.55
N TRP A 201 -15.27 0.17 -3.25
CA TRP A 201 -15.99 0.45 -4.47
C TRP A 201 -17.45 0.00 -4.34
N HIS A 202 -18.37 0.94 -4.39
CA HIS A 202 -19.79 0.68 -4.39
C HIS A 202 -20.36 0.88 -5.80
N LEU A 203 -20.90 -0.17 -6.37
CA LEU A 203 -21.48 -0.18 -7.72
C LEU A 203 -22.99 -0.40 -7.63
N THR A 204 -23.75 0.43 -8.37
CA THR A 204 -25.18 0.21 -8.63
C THR A 204 -25.38 -0.07 -10.10
N SER A 205 -26.03 -1.19 -10.43
CA SER A 205 -26.42 -1.57 -11.79
C SER A 205 -27.93 -1.52 -11.97
N ARG A 206 -28.37 -1.18 -13.20
CA ARG A 206 -29.76 -1.27 -13.68
C ARG A 206 -29.89 -2.26 -14.84
N GLY A 207 -29.02 -3.27 -14.91
CA GLY A 207 -29.04 -4.28 -15.96
C GLY A 207 -28.44 -3.83 -17.30
N GLY A 208 -27.92 -2.60 -17.38
CA GLY A 208 -27.29 -2.04 -18.58
C GLY A 208 -25.82 -2.40 -18.72
N PRO A 209 -25.17 -2.00 -19.84
CA PRO A 209 -23.74 -2.22 -20.06
C PRO A 209 -22.86 -1.21 -19.31
N MET A 210 -23.46 -0.17 -18.73
CA MET A 210 -22.78 0.87 -17.96
C MET A 210 -23.29 0.84 -16.52
N PRO A 211 -22.43 1.11 -15.52
CA PRO A 211 -22.89 1.28 -14.15
C PRO A 211 -23.84 2.50 -14.07
N TYR A 212 -24.94 2.35 -13.33
CA TYR A 212 -25.82 3.46 -13.04
C TYR A 212 -25.17 4.46 -12.07
N ARG A 213 -24.47 3.93 -11.07
CA ARG A 213 -23.72 4.73 -10.09
C ARG A 213 -22.48 3.96 -9.64
N LEU A 214 -21.38 4.69 -9.53
CA LEU A 214 -20.16 4.23 -8.91
C LEU A 214 -19.79 5.24 -7.83
N LYS A 215 -19.47 4.73 -6.62
CA LYS A 215 -18.86 5.52 -5.55
C LYS A 215 -17.60 4.83 -5.09
N ILE A 216 -16.53 5.61 -5.00
CA ILE A 216 -15.23 5.14 -4.50
C ILE A 216 -15.04 5.73 -3.10
N ARG A 217 -14.62 4.89 -2.17
CA ARG A 217 -14.11 5.29 -0.86
C ARG A 217 -12.59 5.13 -0.92
N SER A 218 -11.86 6.22 -0.87
CA SER A 218 -10.41 6.19 -0.76
C SER A 218 -9.97 6.38 0.69
N ALA A 219 -8.80 5.86 1.05
CA ALA A 219 -8.21 6.08 2.36
C ALA A 219 -7.82 7.55 2.54
N SER A 220 -7.29 8.20 1.50
CA SER A 220 -6.81 9.58 1.57
C SER A 220 -7.89 10.58 1.99
N PHE A 221 -9.16 10.33 1.65
CA PHE A 221 -10.24 11.25 2.02
C PHE A 221 -10.44 11.35 3.55
N ALA A 222 -10.54 10.21 4.24
CA ALA A 222 -10.65 10.17 5.71
C ALA A 222 -9.33 10.62 6.37
N ASN A 223 -8.19 10.15 5.85
CA ASN A 223 -6.87 10.48 6.38
C ASN A 223 -6.56 11.99 6.29
N ALA A 224 -7.03 12.68 5.24
CA ALA A 224 -6.85 14.14 5.11
C ALA A 224 -7.62 14.92 6.17
N GLN A 225 -8.84 14.50 6.49
CA GLN A 225 -9.63 15.13 7.56
C GLN A 225 -8.97 14.93 8.92
N ALA A 226 -8.50 13.71 9.21
CA ALA A 226 -7.77 13.41 10.43
C ALA A 226 -6.43 14.17 10.53
N MET A 227 -5.75 14.38 9.40
CA MET A 227 -4.54 15.19 9.34
C MET A 227 -4.81 16.63 9.78
N CYS A 228 -5.95 17.22 9.36
CA CYS A 228 -6.33 18.57 9.81
C CYS A 228 -6.50 18.62 11.33
N GLN A 229 -6.96 17.53 11.95
CA GLN A 229 -7.04 17.43 13.41
C GLN A 229 -5.64 17.28 14.04
N ALA A 230 -4.79 16.44 13.46
CA ALA A 230 -3.46 16.15 14.00
C ALA A 230 -2.49 17.36 13.98
N VAL A 231 -2.71 18.36 13.14
CA VAL A 231 -1.86 19.56 13.07
C VAL A 231 -2.26 20.65 14.07
N ILE A 232 -3.39 20.49 14.76
CA ILE A 232 -3.87 21.51 15.73
C ILE A 232 -2.92 21.56 16.92
N GLY A 233 -2.35 22.74 17.14
CA GLY A 233 -1.38 22.98 18.23
C GLY A 233 0.08 22.73 17.87
N ASP A 234 0.37 22.18 16.71
CA ASP A 234 1.71 21.99 16.21
C ASP A 234 2.34 23.31 15.70
N ARG A 235 3.66 23.31 15.59
CA ARG A 235 4.39 24.43 14.98
C ARG A 235 4.18 24.44 13.47
N LEU A 236 4.01 25.59 12.86
CA LEU A 236 3.89 25.72 11.41
C LEU A 236 5.07 25.09 10.64
N ALA A 237 6.26 25.13 11.23
CA ALA A 237 7.47 24.54 10.65
C ALA A 237 7.41 23.01 10.54
N THR A 238 6.60 22.32 11.34
CA THR A 238 6.44 20.85 11.30
C THR A 238 5.32 20.38 10.37
N LEU A 239 4.53 21.29 9.81
CA LEU A 239 3.45 20.97 8.89
C LEU A 239 3.89 20.11 7.69
N PRO A 240 5.03 20.39 7.02
CA PRO A 240 5.50 19.53 5.93
C PRO A 240 5.75 18.09 6.37
N THR A 241 6.31 17.87 7.57
CA THR A 241 6.56 16.54 8.14
C THR A 241 5.25 15.78 8.35
N THR A 242 4.25 16.44 8.94
CA THR A 242 2.92 15.84 9.11
C THR A 242 2.31 15.47 7.77
N LEU A 243 2.28 16.39 6.80
CA LEU A 243 1.75 16.14 5.45
C LEU A 243 2.41 14.94 4.77
N MET A 244 3.74 14.85 4.82
CA MET A 244 4.49 13.76 4.18
C MET A 244 4.23 12.40 4.82
N THR A 245 4.10 12.34 6.14
CA THR A 245 3.93 11.08 6.88
C THR A 245 2.48 10.55 6.84
N PHE A 246 1.49 11.39 6.51
CA PHE A 246 0.11 10.94 6.27
C PHE A 246 -0.09 10.26 4.91
N LEU A 247 0.88 10.31 4.00
CA LEU A 247 0.84 9.66 2.67
C LEU A 247 -0.44 9.97 1.88
N LEU A 248 -0.86 11.21 1.85
CA LEU A 248 -2.06 11.59 1.10
C LEU A 248 -1.82 11.55 -0.40
N VAL A 249 -2.72 10.90 -1.12
CA VAL A 249 -2.72 10.85 -2.59
C VAL A 249 -3.71 11.88 -3.10
N GLY A 250 -3.21 12.96 -3.73
CA GLY A 250 -4.05 14.07 -4.20
C GLY A 250 -5.17 13.64 -5.15
N GLY A 251 -4.92 12.67 -6.03
CA GLY A 251 -5.94 12.10 -6.93
C GLY A 251 -7.06 11.34 -6.21
N ASP A 252 -6.82 10.88 -4.99
CA ASP A 252 -7.82 10.16 -4.19
C ASP A 252 -8.77 11.09 -3.42
N LEU A 253 -8.39 12.36 -3.23
CA LEU A 253 -9.19 13.33 -2.50
C LEU A 253 -10.39 13.82 -3.30
N GLY A 254 -10.35 13.71 -4.62
CA GLY A 254 -11.39 14.19 -5.54
C GLY A 254 -12.33 13.11 -6.08
N LYS A 255 -12.40 11.94 -5.47
CA LYS A 255 -13.19 10.79 -5.95
C LYS A 255 -14.50 10.61 -5.18
#